data_9c6a4364e5e16f30f42ad9d4dd08e34c
#
_entry.id   9c6a4364e5e16f30f42ad9d4dd08e34c
#
_cell.length_a   1.000
_cell.length_b   1.000
_cell.length_c   1.000
_cell.angle_alpha   90.00
_cell.angle_beta   90.00
_cell.angle_gamma   90.00
#
_symmetry.space_group_name_H-M   'P 1'
#
loop_
_entity.id
_entity.type
_entity.pdbx_description
1 polymer ?
#
loop_
_entity_poly.entity_id
_entity_poly.type
_entity_poly.pdbx_seq_one_letter_code
_entity_poly.pdbx_strand_id
1 'polypeptide(L)'
;KHCQFFCPPLIQFPKNKLTGHFSRVISANKQLVKGIRYTLTVELSNTQCKKSTMLRTCDFYPELNQLKVGCVCVCYQLLFQSLFFYSVPTFLTHIGAIKFKVKYLMSQVKHLILDRRLRIFHENLKTAEKLQALDQGSAEYGVTKFSDLTEEEFRSTYLNPLLSQWTLHQPMKPAAPAKGPSPDSWDWRDHGAVSPVKNQGMCGSCWAFSVIGNIEGQWFLKNGTLLSLSEQELVDCDGLDQACRGGLPSNAYEAIEKLGGLETESDYSYTGHKQRCDFTTGKVAAYINSSVELPKEEKEIAAWLAENGPVSVALNAFAMQFYRKGISHPLKIFCNPWMIDHAVLLVGYGERKGIPFWAIKNSWGEDYGEQGYYNLYRGSNACGINKMCSSAVVN
;
A
#
# COMPACT_ATOMS: atom_id res chain seq x y z
N LYS A 1 -3.03 -20.20 13.12
CA LYS A 1 -3.86 -19.11 12.59
C LYS A 1 -5.22 -19.17 13.27
N HIS A 2 -5.45 -18.28 14.24
CA HIS A 2 -6.75 -18.19 14.92
C HIS A 2 -7.54 -17.04 14.29
N CYS A 3 -8.76 -17.36 13.80
CA CYS A 3 -9.74 -16.37 13.39
C CYS A 3 -10.66 -16.11 14.59
N GLN A 4 -10.75 -14.87 15.02
CA GLN A 4 -11.72 -14.44 16.00
C GLN A 4 -12.93 -13.83 15.28
N PHE A 5 -14.11 -14.40 15.51
CA PHE A 5 -15.36 -13.87 14.97
C PHE A 5 -15.92 -12.81 15.93
N PHE A 6 -16.01 -11.59 15.47
CA PHE A 6 -16.80 -10.55 16.14
C PHE A 6 -18.14 -10.44 15.41
N CYS A 7 -19.17 -11.06 15.98
CA CYS A 7 -20.55 -10.70 15.66
C CYS A 7 -21.03 -9.66 16.68
N PRO A 8 -21.70 -8.59 16.26
CA PRO A 8 -22.28 -7.66 17.22
C PRO A 8 -23.22 -8.39 18.18
N PRO A 9 -23.30 -7.97 19.48
CA PRO A 9 -24.08 -8.65 20.51
C PRO A 9 -25.61 -8.58 20.34
N LEU A 10 -26.12 -8.12 19.20
CA LEU A 10 -27.52 -7.80 18.97
C LEU A 10 -28.34 -8.89 18.25
N ILE A 11 -27.85 -10.13 18.16
CA ILE A 11 -28.72 -11.23 17.74
C ILE A 11 -29.30 -11.89 19.00
N GLN A 12 -30.26 -11.23 19.63
CA GLN A 12 -31.17 -11.90 20.55
C GLN A 12 -32.16 -12.73 19.70
N PHE A 13 -31.88 -14.03 19.57
CA PHE A 13 -32.91 -14.94 19.09
C PHE A 13 -34.06 -14.96 20.08
N PRO A 14 -35.30 -14.82 19.61
CA PRO A 14 -36.44 -15.01 20.52
C PRO A 14 -36.32 -16.37 21.22
N LYS A 15 -36.58 -16.41 22.53
CA LYS A 15 -36.37 -17.57 23.41
C LYS A 15 -37.17 -18.83 23.01
N ASN A 16 -37.89 -18.83 21.89
CA ASN A 16 -38.79 -19.90 21.48
C ASN A 16 -38.32 -20.63 20.21
N LYS A 17 -37.72 -21.78 20.43
CA LYS A 17 -37.95 -23.09 19.78
C LYS A 17 -37.52 -23.36 18.33
N LEU A 18 -36.95 -22.44 17.55
CA LEU A 18 -36.48 -22.73 16.18
C LEU A 18 -34.97 -22.59 16.05
N THR A 19 -34.32 -23.52 15.35
CA THR A 19 -32.90 -23.41 15.00
C THR A 19 -32.75 -22.72 13.65
N GLY A 20 -32.03 -21.59 13.61
CA GLY A 20 -31.64 -20.94 12.34
C GLY A 20 -30.51 -21.73 11.65
N HIS A 21 -30.59 -21.89 10.34
CA HIS A 21 -29.55 -22.49 9.51
C HIS A 21 -29.09 -21.49 8.45
N PHE A 22 -27.77 -21.52 8.16
CA PHE A 22 -27.22 -20.78 7.00
C PHE A 22 -27.70 -21.43 5.72
N SER A 23 -28.32 -20.68 4.82
CA SER A 23 -28.76 -21.16 3.53
C SER A 23 -27.70 -20.93 2.45
N ARG A 24 -27.09 -19.76 2.41
CA ARG A 24 -26.01 -19.44 1.46
C ARG A 24 -25.16 -18.25 1.90
N VAL A 25 -23.97 -18.15 1.32
CA VAL A 25 -23.14 -16.93 1.38
C VAL A 25 -23.54 -16.00 0.22
N ILE A 26 -23.94 -14.78 0.55
CA ILE A 26 -24.36 -13.78 -0.45
C ILE A 26 -23.13 -13.05 -0.99
N SER A 27 -22.20 -12.66 -0.12
CA SER A 27 -20.96 -12.02 -0.50
C SER A 27 -19.84 -12.28 0.50
N ALA A 28 -18.60 -12.21 0.02
CA ALA A 28 -17.41 -12.30 0.84
C ALA A 28 -16.39 -11.25 0.37
N ASN A 29 -16.00 -10.34 1.26
CA ASN A 29 -14.97 -9.36 1.00
C ASN A 29 -13.77 -9.58 1.92
N LYS A 30 -12.56 -9.38 1.35
CA LYS A 30 -11.30 -9.43 2.09
C LYS A 30 -10.76 -8.01 2.21
N GLN A 31 -10.47 -7.56 3.40
CA GLN A 31 -9.79 -6.31 3.65
C GLN A 31 -8.56 -6.57 4.52
N LEU A 32 -7.41 -6.05 4.10
CA LEU A 32 -6.19 -6.11 4.90
C LEU A 32 -6.12 -4.87 5.81
N VAL A 33 -6.28 -5.13 7.08
CA VAL A 33 -5.91 -4.23 8.18
C VAL A 33 -4.89 -5.00 9.00
N LYS A 34 -4.44 -4.60 10.17
CA LYS A 34 -3.49 -5.44 10.97
C LYS A 34 -3.91 -6.94 10.99
N GLY A 35 -3.64 -7.66 9.87
CA GLY A 35 -4.17 -8.98 9.57
C GLY A 35 -5.20 -8.93 8.43
N ILE A 36 -5.76 -10.08 8.07
CA ILE A 36 -6.77 -10.18 7.01
C ILE A 36 -8.15 -10.11 7.63
N ARG A 37 -8.92 -9.08 7.26
CA ARG A 37 -10.34 -8.98 7.60
C ARG A 37 -11.17 -9.59 6.46
N TYR A 38 -11.98 -10.60 6.77
CA TYR A 38 -13.00 -11.11 5.88
C TYR A 38 -14.37 -10.62 6.33
N THR A 39 -15.11 -9.97 5.44
CA THR A 39 -16.52 -9.63 5.68
C THR A 39 -17.38 -10.61 4.88
N LEU A 40 -18.20 -11.38 5.58
CA LEU A 40 -19.11 -12.36 5.00
C LEU A 40 -20.54 -11.88 5.20
N THR A 41 -21.29 -11.75 4.11
CA THR A 41 -22.73 -11.59 4.16
C THR A 41 -23.36 -12.94 3.90
N VAL A 42 -24.09 -13.47 4.86
CA VAL A 42 -24.73 -14.78 4.80
C VAL A 42 -26.23 -14.64 4.95
N GLU A 43 -26.94 -15.52 4.30
CA GLU A 43 -28.37 -15.64 4.43
C GLU A 43 -28.69 -16.71 5.49
N LEU A 44 -29.50 -16.32 6.47
CA LEU A 44 -30.00 -17.21 7.51
C LEU A 44 -31.47 -17.45 7.26
N SER A 45 -31.89 -18.71 7.31
CA SER A 45 -33.30 -19.06 7.24
C SER A 45 -33.70 -19.94 8.42
N ASN A 46 -34.93 -19.78 8.85
CA ASN A 46 -35.52 -20.65 9.89
C ASN A 46 -35.87 -22.00 9.28
N THR A 47 -35.72 -23.08 10.05
CA THR A 47 -36.08 -24.42 9.66
C THR A 47 -37.36 -24.87 10.37
N GLN A 48 -38.10 -25.80 9.76
CA GLN A 48 -39.31 -26.39 10.34
C GLN A 48 -39.02 -27.36 11.50
N CYS A 49 -37.75 -27.64 11.78
CA CYS A 49 -37.39 -28.65 12.78
C CYS A 49 -37.44 -28.13 14.21
N LYS A 50 -38.12 -28.91 15.07
CA LYS A 50 -38.08 -28.71 16.53
C LYS A 50 -36.73 -29.18 17.09
N LYS A 51 -36.28 -28.57 18.20
CA LYS A 51 -34.99 -28.84 18.88
C LYS A 51 -34.75 -30.33 19.25
N SER A 52 -35.75 -31.19 19.18
CA SER A 52 -35.68 -32.58 19.58
C SER A 52 -35.46 -33.57 18.43
N THR A 53 -35.40 -33.12 17.18
CA THR A 53 -35.26 -34.03 16.02
C THR A 53 -33.81 -34.07 15.55
N MET A 54 -33.26 -35.27 15.31
CA MET A 54 -31.94 -35.44 14.70
C MET A 54 -31.95 -34.94 13.26
N LEU A 55 -31.07 -34.06 12.96
CA LEU A 55 -30.93 -33.16 11.79
C LEU A 55 -30.57 -33.85 10.46
N ARG A 56 -31.29 -34.85 9.97
CA ARG A 56 -30.96 -35.40 8.66
C ARG A 56 -31.82 -34.89 7.49
N THR A 57 -33.01 -34.36 7.74
CA THR A 57 -33.92 -33.85 6.69
C THR A 57 -34.83 -32.77 7.25
N CYS A 58 -34.42 -31.54 7.25
CA CYS A 58 -35.26 -30.41 7.64
C CYS A 58 -35.48 -29.48 6.46
N ASP A 59 -36.74 -29.28 6.07
CA ASP A 59 -37.10 -28.33 5.02
C ASP A 59 -37.14 -26.90 5.53
N PHE A 60 -36.89 -25.95 4.63
CA PHE A 60 -36.94 -24.52 4.91
C PHE A 60 -38.35 -23.98 4.76
N TYR A 61 -38.73 -23.01 5.58
CA TYR A 61 -39.96 -22.23 5.39
C TYR A 61 -39.84 -21.33 4.15
N PRO A 62 -40.73 -21.44 3.17
CA PRO A 62 -40.59 -20.66 1.92
C PRO A 62 -40.88 -19.17 2.07
N GLU A 63 -41.45 -18.70 3.17
CA GLU A 63 -42.03 -17.34 3.23
C GLU A 63 -41.60 -16.46 4.42
N LEU A 64 -40.57 -16.76 5.19
CA LEU A 64 -40.25 -15.94 6.39
C LEU A 64 -38.87 -15.32 6.39
N ASN A 65 -38.92 -13.99 6.30
CA ASN A 65 -37.90 -13.01 6.69
C ASN A 65 -36.44 -13.48 6.67
N GLN A 66 -35.79 -13.26 5.53
CA GLN A 66 -34.37 -13.41 5.36
C GLN A 66 -33.65 -12.35 6.20
N LEU A 67 -32.98 -12.75 7.27
CA LEU A 67 -32.12 -11.89 8.05
C LEU A 67 -30.72 -11.85 7.39
N LYS A 68 -30.35 -10.72 6.84
CA LYS A 68 -28.99 -10.49 6.34
C LYS A 68 -28.09 -10.11 7.52
N VAL A 69 -27.18 -10.98 7.89
CA VAL A 69 -26.22 -10.72 8.97
C VAL A 69 -24.82 -10.58 8.36
N GLY A 70 -24.21 -9.41 8.57
CA GLY A 70 -22.80 -9.19 8.26
C GLY A 70 -21.92 -9.65 9.44
N CYS A 71 -21.15 -10.71 9.26
CA CYS A 71 -20.14 -11.13 10.22
C CYS A 71 -18.76 -10.71 9.74
N VAL A 72 -17.98 -10.04 10.60
CA VAL A 72 -16.59 -9.66 10.32
C VAL A 72 -15.66 -10.68 10.97
N CYS A 73 -14.87 -11.38 10.17
CA CYS A 73 -13.81 -12.25 10.64
C CYS A 73 -12.47 -11.55 10.49
N VAL A 74 -11.79 -11.31 11.61
CA VAL A 74 -10.43 -10.75 11.62
C VAL A 74 -9.44 -11.87 11.94
N CYS A 75 -8.62 -12.25 10.95
CA CYS A 75 -7.54 -13.21 11.14
C CYS A 75 -6.25 -12.47 11.50
N TYR A 76 -5.78 -12.64 12.74
CA TYR A 76 -4.46 -12.17 13.15
C TYR A 76 -3.42 -13.25 12.88
N GLN A 77 -2.30 -12.87 12.28
CA GLN A 77 -1.13 -13.72 12.16
C GLN A 77 -0.30 -13.54 13.44
N LEU A 78 -0.72 -14.23 14.52
CA LEU A 78 0.06 -14.31 15.74
C LEU A 78 0.80 -15.64 15.81
N LEU A 79 2.12 -15.55 15.95
CA LEU A 79 2.99 -16.62 16.41
C LEU A 79 2.62 -17.00 17.85
N PHE A 80 2.41 -18.29 18.04
CA PHE A 80 2.40 -19.06 19.30
C PHE A 80 2.42 -18.31 20.63
N GLN A 81 1.36 -18.46 21.47
CA GLN A 81 1.46 -19.15 22.77
C GLN A 81 0.11 -19.25 23.52
N SER A 82 -0.12 -20.49 23.99
CA SER A 82 -0.88 -20.93 25.19
C SER A 82 -2.38 -20.65 25.29
N LEU A 83 -3.09 -21.72 25.12
CA LEU A 83 -4.49 -21.94 25.52
C LEU A 83 -4.61 -22.06 27.05
N PHE A 84 -5.56 -21.31 27.62
CA PHE A 84 -6.20 -21.73 28.87
C PHE A 84 -7.65 -22.10 28.62
N PHE A 85 -7.98 -23.34 28.92
CA PHE A 85 -9.35 -23.86 28.92
C PHE A 85 -9.99 -23.55 30.27
N TYR A 86 -11.17 -22.94 30.24
CA TYR A 86 -12.13 -23.10 31.33
C TYR A 86 -13.31 -23.93 30.85
N SER A 87 -13.55 -25.04 31.54
CA SER A 87 -14.62 -26.00 31.27
C SER A 87 -15.93 -25.55 31.90
N VAL A 88 -17.00 -25.54 31.11
CA VAL A 88 -18.37 -25.59 31.63
C VAL A 88 -19.08 -26.79 30.97
N PRO A 89 -19.42 -27.83 31.73
CA PRO A 89 -20.08 -28.99 31.19
C PRO A 89 -21.58 -28.70 31.10
N THR A 90 -22.21 -29.11 30.00
CA THR A 90 -23.63 -29.16 29.64
C THR A 90 -24.14 -28.32 28.47
N PHE A 91 -23.29 -27.46 27.84
CA PHE A 91 -23.67 -26.73 26.61
C PHE A 91 -23.01 -27.30 25.33
N LEU A 92 -22.25 -28.37 25.45
CA LEU A 92 -21.21 -28.78 24.49
C LEU A 92 -21.70 -29.55 23.25
N THR A 93 -22.88 -30.17 23.23
CA THR A 93 -23.36 -30.94 22.07
C THR A 93 -23.89 -30.04 20.93
N HIS A 94 -24.46 -28.88 21.26
CA HIS A 94 -24.95 -27.92 20.26
C HIS A 94 -23.81 -27.06 19.70
N ILE A 95 -22.79 -26.74 20.51
CA ILE A 95 -21.58 -26.00 20.09
C ILE A 95 -20.74 -26.84 19.13
N GLY A 96 -20.71 -28.16 19.28
CA GLY A 96 -19.97 -29.07 18.38
C GLY A 96 -20.49 -29.04 16.94
N ALA A 97 -21.82 -29.09 16.75
CA ALA A 97 -22.44 -29.03 15.41
C ALA A 97 -22.26 -27.65 14.75
N ILE A 98 -22.37 -26.57 15.54
CA ILE A 98 -22.13 -25.20 15.07
C ILE A 98 -20.65 -25.04 14.73
N LYS A 99 -19.72 -25.51 15.56
CA LYS A 99 -18.27 -25.48 15.28
C LYS A 99 -17.92 -26.27 14.01
N PHE A 100 -18.51 -27.43 13.80
CA PHE A 100 -18.27 -28.25 12.61
C PHE A 100 -18.81 -27.56 11.33
N LYS A 101 -20.01 -26.99 11.35
CA LYS A 101 -20.59 -26.26 10.22
C LYS A 101 -19.83 -24.97 9.92
N VAL A 102 -19.43 -24.23 10.93
CA VAL A 102 -18.56 -23.05 10.76
C VAL A 102 -17.22 -23.46 10.14
N LYS A 103 -16.60 -24.55 10.61
CA LYS A 103 -15.35 -25.08 10.04
C LYS A 103 -15.53 -25.52 8.58
N TYR A 104 -16.64 -26.15 8.23
CA TYR A 104 -16.96 -26.55 6.87
C TYR A 104 -17.20 -25.34 5.95
N LEU A 105 -18.01 -24.36 6.38
CA LEU A 105 -18.24 -23.11 5.65
C LEU A 105 -16.94 -22.31 5.47
N MET A 106 -16.10 -22.26 6.50
CA MET A 106 -14.77 -21.63 6.41
C MET A 106 -13.87 -22.34 5.40
N SER A 107 -13.98 -23.68 5.30
CA SER A 107 -13.28 -24.45 4.27
C SER A 107 -13.78 -24.08 2.86
N GLN A 108 -15.10 -24.00 2.64
CA GLN A 108 -15.70 -23.62 1.36
C GLN A 108 -15.31 -22.18 0.97
N VAL A 109 -15.40 -21.23 1.89
CA VAL A 109 -15.00 -19.84 1.67
C VAL A 109 -13.50 -19.74 1.36
N LYS A 110 -12.66 -20.54 2.05
CA LYS A 110 -11.23 -20.62 1.78
C LYS A 110 -10.96 -21.12 0.36
N HIS A 111 -11.66 -22.15 -0.10
CA HIS A 111 -11.55 -22.65 -1.47
C HIS A 111 -11.97 -21.58 -2.49
N LEU A 112 -13.11 -20.93 -2.29
CA LEU A 112 -13.57 -19.86 -3.19
C LEU A 112 -12.59 -18.70 -3.28
N ILE A 113 -12.00 -18.28 -2.15
CA ILE A 113 -11.00 -17.23 -2.12
C ILE A 113 -9.73 -17.69 -2.84
N LEU A 114 -9.29 -18.93 -2.59
CA LEU A 114 -8.10 -19.48 -3.22
C LEU A 114 -8.29 -19.59 -4.74
N ASP A 115 -9.45 -20.08 -5.19
CA ASP A 115 -9.79 -20.19 -6.62
C ASP A 115 -9.84 -18.82 -7.30
N ARG A 116 -10.40 -17.79 -6.62
CA ARG A 116 -10.40 -16.42 -7.12
C ARG A 116 -8.98 -15.87 -7.23
N ARG A 117 -8.14 -16.05 -6.20
CA ARG A 117 -6.73 -15.60 -6.21
C ARG A 117 -5.91 -16.32 -7.29
N LEU A 118 -6.15 -17.59 -7.47
CA LEU A 118 -5.49 -18.38 -8.52
C LEU A 118 -5.86 -17.89 -9.92
N ARG A 119 -7.13 -17.57 -10.17
CA ARG A 119 -7.56 -16.96 -11.46
C ARG A 119 -6.88 -15.61 -11.69
N ILE A 120 -6.90 -14.70 -10.70
CA ILE A 120 -6.23 -13.41 -10.78
C ILE A 120 -4.73 -13.60 -11.06
N PHE A 121 -4.10 -14.53 -10.34
CA PHE A 121 -2.69 -14.85 -10.55
C PHE A 121 -2.40 -15.28 -12.00
N HIS A 122 -3.22 -16.15 -12.58
CA HIS A 122 -3.06 -16.59 -13.98
C HIS A 122 -3.29 -15.45 -14.99
N GLU A 123 -4.26 -14.58 -14.73
CA GLU A 123 -4.49 -13.38 -15.55
C GLU A 123 -3.31 -12.41 -15.48
N ASN A 124 -2.77 -12.21 -14.30
CA ASN A 124 -1.60 -11.38 -14.06
C ASN A 124 -0.32 -11.94 -14.70
N LEU A 125 -0.14 -13.27 -14.73
CA LEU A 125 0.97 -13.88 -15.47
C LEU A 125 0.92 -13.52 -16.95
N LYS A 126 -0.26 -13.60 -17.58
CA LYS A 126 -0.43 -13.20 -18.99
C LYS A 126 -0.14 -11.70 -19.20
N THR A 127 -0.47 -10.87 -18.22
CA THR A 127 -0.15 -9.43 -18.26
C THR A 127 1.37 -9.21 -18.14
N ALA A 128 2.04 -9.92 -17.24
CA ALA A 128 3.49 -9.88 -17.12
C ALA A 128 4.21 -10.39 -18.40
N GLU A 129 3.70 -11.45 -19.03
CA GLU A 129 4.19 -11.94 -20.32
C GLU A 129 4.05 -10.90 -21.44
N LYS A 130 2.91 -10.18 -21.50
CA LYS A 130 2.70 -9.09 -22.47
C LYS A 130 3.65 -7.91 -22.20
N LEU A 131 3.83 -7.53 -20.94
CA LEU A 131 4.81 -6.51 -20.55
C LEU A 131 6.21 -6.93 -20.98
N GLN A 132 6.61 -8.19 -20.69
CA GLN A 132 7.91 -8.72 -21.09
C GLN A 132 8.13 -8.69 -22.59
N ALA A 133 7.13 -9.05 -23.37
CA ALA A 133 7.22 -9.10 -24.84
C ALA A 133 7.29 -7.72 -25.49
N LEU A 134 6.75 -6.67 -24.83
CA LEU A 134 6.57 -5.34 -25.40
C LEU A 134 7.45 -4.28 -24.75
N ASP A 135 8.16 -4.64 -23.67
CA ASP A 135 9.12 -3.73 -23.02
C ASP A 135 10.30 -3.45 -23.94
N GLN A 136 10.68 -2.19 -24.05
CA GLN A 136 11.75 -1.72 -24.94
C GLN A 136 13.10 -1.58 -24.21
N GLY A 137 13.13 -1.87 -22.93
CA GLY A 137 14.33 -1.84 -22.09
C GLY A 137 14.99 -3.19 -21.92
N SER A 138 15.41 -3.48 -20.71
CA SER A 138 16.00 -4.76 -20.32
C SER A 138 15.33 -5.36 -19.09
N ALA A 139 14.12 -4.91 -18.76
CA ALA A 139 13.41 -5.36 -17.58
C ALA A 139 12.99 -6.83 -17.69
N GLU A 140 13.00 -7.51 -16.54
CA GLU A 140 12.36 -8.79 -16.36
C GLU A 140 11.07 -8.58 -15.55
N TYR A 141 9.95 -9.04 -16.12
CA TYR A 141 8.65 -9.04 -15.47
C TYR A 141 8.23 -10.46 -15.12
N GLY A 142 7.42 -10.61 -14.07
CA GLY A 142 6.97 -11.94 -13.67
C GLY A 142 6.26 -11.94 -12.33
N VAL A 143 6.40 -13.05 -11.62
CA VAL A 143 5.77 -13.22 -10.31
C VAL A 143 6.41 -12.30 -9.28
N THR A 144 5.54 -11.51 -8.62
CA THR A 144 5.87 -10.66 -7.47
C THR A 144 4.90 -10.94 -6.33
N LYS A 145 5.11 -10.34 -5.19
CA LYS A 145 4.17 -10.40 -4.04
C LYS A 145 2.79 -9.81 -4.32
N PHE A 146 2.62 -9.13 -5.46
CA PHE A 146 1.36 -8.51 -5.89
C PHE A 146 0.63 -9.32 -6.97
N SER A 147 1.17 -10.47 -7.38
CA SER A 147 0.66 -11.22 -8.53
C SER A 147 -0.72 -11.86 -8.32
N ASP A 148 -1.22 -11.93 -7.10
CA ASP A 148 -2.58 -12.39 -6.78
C ASP A 148 -3.57 -11.24 -6.54
N LEU A 149 -3.17 -9.99 -6.79
CA LEU A 149 -4.00 -8.80 -6.69
C LEU A 149 -4.51 -8.38 -8.07
N THR A 150 -5.79 -8.00 -8.14
CA THR A 150 -6.27 -7.30 -9.34
C THR A 150 -5.61 -5.92 -9.44
N GLU A 151 -5.63 -5.31 -10.63
CA GLU A 151 -5.16 -3.94 -10.81
C GLU A 151 -5.87 -2.97 -9.84
N GLU A 152 -7.18 -3.11 -9.67
CA GLU A 152 -7.96 -2.27 -8.75
C GLU A 152 -7.55 -2.48 -7.28
N GLU A 153 -7.35 -3.75 -6.87
CA GLU A 153 -6.86 -4.08 -5.52
C GLU A 153 -5.46 -3.52 -5.29
N PHE A 154 -4.56 -3.62 -6.27
CA PHE A 154 -3.22 -3.08 -6.19
C PHE A 154 -3.26 -1.55 -6.09
N ARG A 155 -3.98 -0.87 -6.99
CA ARG A 155 -4.12 0.60 -7.00
C ARG A 155 -4.73 1.14 -5.71
N SER A 156 -5.82 0.54 -5.25
CA SER A 156 -6.52 1.02 -4.04
C SER A 156 -5.75 0.78 -2.74
N THR A 157 -4.78 -0.15 -2.76
CA THR A 157 -4.05 -0.56 -1.56
C THR A 157 -2.65 0.06 -1.46
N TYR A 158 -1.94 0.12 -2.58
CA TYR A 158 -0.52 0.48 -2.62
C TYR A 158 -0.25 1.79 -3.35
N LEU A 159 -1.20 2.28 -4.14
CA LEU A 159 -1.03 3.48 -4.94
C LEU A 159 -1.86 4.66 -4.39
N ASN A 160 -1.69 5.79 -5.02
CA ASN A 160 -2.27 7.06 -4.63
C ASN A 160 -2.97 7.75 -5.82
N PRO A 161 -4.26 7.46 -6.06
CA PRO A 161 -4.99 8.02 -7.20
C PRO A 161 -5.18 9.55 -7.13
N LEU A 162 -4.97 10.19 -5.98
CA LEU A 162 -5.06 11.65 -5.86
C LEU A 162 -3.97 12.38 -6.67
N LEU A 163 -2.83 11.72 -6.94
CA LEU A 163 -1.75 12.29 -7.74
C LEU A 163 -2.17 12.66 -9.17
N SER A 164 -3.19 12.04 -9.74
CA SER A 164 -3.74 12.40 -11.05
C SER A 164 -4.76 13.53 -11.01
N GLN A 165 -5.14 14.01 -9.82
CA GLN A 165 -6.12 15.09 -9.65
C GLN A 165 -5.41 16.45 -9.59
N TRP A 166 -5.03 16.97 -10.75
CA TRP A 166 -4.22 18.19 -10.90
C TRP A 166 -4.77 19.44 -10.20
N THR A 167 -6.07 19.52 -9.99
CA THR A 167 -6.74 20.64 -9.31
C THR A 167 -6.46 20.70 -7.80
N LEU A 168 -5.94 19.63 -7.22
CA LEU A 168 -5.61 19.56 -5.79
C LEU A 168 -4.17 20.00 -5.49
N HIS A 169 -3.32 20.16 -6.52
CA HIS A 169 -1.91 20.50 -6.33
C HIS A 169 -1.74 21.97 -5.92
N GLN A 170 -1.03 22.19 -4.84
CA GLN A 170 -0.60 23.53 -4.45
C GLN A 170 0.57 23.97 -5.33
N PRO A 171 0.58 25.22 -5.83
CA PRO A 171 1.68 25.72 -6.62
C PRO A 171 2.94 25.90 -5.74
N MET A 172 4.04 25.31 -6.18
CA MET A 172 5.35 25.47 -5.56
C MET A 172 6.20 26.50 -6.32
N LYS A 173 7.20 27.08 -5.64
CA LYS A 173 8.18 27.93 -6.30
C LYS A 173 9.04 27.10 -7.26
N PRO A 174 9.42 27.62 -8.43
CA PRO A 174 10.34 26.90 -9.31
C PRO A 174 11.72 26.78 -8.64
N ALA A 175 12.35 25.61 -8.83
CA ALA A 175 13.72 25.40 -8.40
C ALA A 175 14.67 26.26 -9.23
N ALA A 176 15.76 26.72 -8.61
CA ALA A 176 16.87 27.32 -9.36
C ALA A 176 17.50 26.29 -10.30
N PRO A 177 17.87 26.65 -11.53
CA PRO A 177 18.56 25.75 -12.44
C PRO A 177 19.91 25.29 -11.85
N ALA A 178 20.34 24.08 -12.22
CA ALA A 178 21.68 23.62 -11.88
C ALA A 178 22.76 24.53 -12.48
N LYS A 179 23.86 24.69 -11.77
CA LYS A 179 24.95 25.62 -12.16
C LYS A 179 25.89 25.02 -13.19
N GLY A 180 25.93 23.69 -13.28
CA GLY A 180 26.88 23.00 -14.15
C GLY A 180 26.21 21.87 -14.99
N PRO A 181 26.98 21.31 -15.95
CA PRO A 181 26.51 20.14 -16.69
C PRO A 181 26.38 18.93 -15.76
N SER A 182 25.39 18.09 -16.03
CA SER A 182 25.27 16.81 -15.32
C SER A 182 26.43 15.87 -15.65
N PRO A 183 26.98 15.12 -14.69
CA PRO A 183 27.85 13.99 -14.97
C PRO A 183 27.08 12.89 -15.76
N ASP A 184 27.82 11.97 -16.40
CA ASP A 184 27.22 10.89 -17.18
C ASP A 184 26.37 9.97 -16.31
N SER A 185 26.76 9.77 -15.04
CA SER A 185 26.03 9.00 -14.04
C SER A 185 26.20 9.61 -12.65
N TRP A 186 25.19 9.42 -11.82
CA TRP A 186 25.21 9.85 -10.42
C TRP A 186 24.32 8.99 -9.56
N ASP A 187 24.73 8.66 -8.34
CA ASP A 187 23.93 7.88 -7.39
C ASP A 187 24.17 8.36 -5.96
N TRP A 188 23.15 8.87 -5.33
CA TRP A 188 23.21 9.38 -3.96
C TRP A 188 23.36 8.28 -2.89
N ARG A 189 23.13 7.01 -3.25
CA ARG A 189 23.42 5.86 -2.39
C ARG A 189 24.92 5.75 -2.12
N ASP A 190 25.72 5.97 -3.12
CA ASP A 190 27.19 5.94 -3.05
C ASP A 190 27.77 7.12 -2.25
N HIS A 191 26.97 8.17 -2.05
CA HIS A 191 27.33 9.38 -1.32
C HIS A 191 26.70 9.46 0.07
N GLY A 192 26.00 8.41 0.53
CA GLY A 192 25.42 8.31 1.88
C GLY A 192 24.18 9.18 2.13
N ALA A 193 23.56 9.72 1.08
CA ALA A 193 22.39 10.61 1.18
C ALA A 193 21.03 9.88 1.10
N VAL A 194 21.02 8.54 1.11
CA VAL A 194 19.80 7.73 0.97
C VAL A 194 19.68 6.76 2.14
N SER A 195 18.62 6.88 2.90
CA SER A 195 18.30 5.97 4.01
C SER A 195 17.93 4.55 3.51
N PRO A 196 17.94 3.51 4.37
CA PRO A 196 17.48 2.17 4.00
C PRO A 196 16.09 2.17 3.38
N VAL A 197 15.80 1.14 2.57
CA VAL A 197 14.48 0.96 1.97
C VAL A 197 13.45 0.62 3.04
N LYS A 198 12.36 1.37 3.06
CA LYS A 198 11.25 1.20 4.00
C LYS A 198 10.04 0.52 3.33
N ASN A 199 8.99 0.24 4.11
CA ASN A 199 7.80 -0.44 3.59
C ASN A 199 6.52 0.23 4.07
N GLN A 200 5.78 0.85 3.14
CA GLN A 200 4.49 1.49 3.41
C GLN A 200 3.39 0.49 3.79
N GLY A 201 3.60 -0.80 3.58
CA GLY A 201 2.60 -1.84 3.82
C GLY A 201 1.36 -1.59 2.96
N MET A 202 0.20 -1.73 3.57
CA MET A 202 -1.10 -1.62 2.88
C MET A 202 -1.79 -0.28 3.18
N CYS A 203 -1.05 0.77 3.02
CA CYS A 203 -1.46 2.15 3.18
C CYS A 203 -1.00 2.92 1.95
N GLY A 204 -1.88 3.67 1.31
CA GLY A 204 -1.56 4.52 0.15
C GLY A 204 -0.73 5.75 0.54
N SER A 205 0.31 5.57 1.36
CA SER A 205 1.18 6.61 1.93
C SER A 205 2.47 6.84 1.15
N CYS A 206 2.57 6.36 -0.09
CA CYS A 206 3.75 6.55 -0.92
C CYS A 206 4.20 8.03 -1.02
N TRP A 207 3.25 8.97 -0.99
CA TRP A 207 3.50 10.41 -0.96
C TRP A 207 4.32 10.83 0.27
N ALA A 208 4.04 10.26 1.44
CA ALA A 208 4.80 10.52 2.66
C ALA A 208 6.22 9.94 2.55
N PHE A 209 6.37 8.68 2.10
CA PHE A 209 7.69 8.05 1.92
C PHE A 209 8.57 8.78 0.91
N SER A 210 7.98 9.29 -0.18
CA SER A 210 8.68 10.05 -1.19
C SER A 210 9.23 11.37 -0.64
N VAL A 211 8.39 12.12 0.08
CA VAL A 211 8.76 13.41 0.70
C VAL A 211 9.77 13.22 1.83
N ILE A 212 9.54 12.26 2.72
CA ILE A 212 10.47 11.96 3.82
C ILE A 212 11.84 11.57 3.27
N GLY A 213 11.91 10.67 2.28
CA GLY A 213 13.18 10.29 1.67
C GLY A 213 13.92 11.47 1.02
N ASN A 214 13.19 12.40 0.41
CA ASN A 214 13.78 13.64 -0.09
C ASN A 214 14.34 14.50 1.05
N ILE A 215 13.59 14.71 2.13
CA ILE A 215 14.04 15.53 3.26
C ILE A 215 15.22 14.88 3.97
N GLU A 216 15.24 13.57 4.14
CA GLU A 216 16.39 12.84 4.69
C GLU A 216 17.69 13.14 3.89
N GLY A 217 17.59 13.12 2.55
CA GLY A 217 18.69 13.45 1.67
C GLY A 217 19.10 14.92 1.75
N GLN A 218 18.15 15.87 1.72
CA GLN A 218 18.42 17.30 1.84
C GLN A 218 19.04 17.66 3.20
N TRP A 219 18.52 17.06 4.27
CA TRP A 219 19.06 17.22 5.62
C TRP A 219 20.50 16.72 5.73
N PHE A 220 20.78 15.53 5.16
CA PHE A 220 22.14 14.98 5.10
C PHE A 220 23.11 15.91 4.37
N LEU A 221 22.74 16.44 3.21
CA LEU A 221 23.58 17.33 2.43
C LEU A 221 23.91 18.63 3.17
N LYS A 222 22.96 19.12 3.96
CA LYS A 222 23.14 20.36 4.72
C LYS A 222 23.89 20.12 6.04
N ASN A 223 23.59 19.06 6.76
CA ASN A 223 24.01 18.85 8.14
C ASN A 223 25.03 17.72 8.32
N GLY A 224 25.35 16.96 7.26
CA GLY A 224 26.32 15.87 7.29
C GLY A 224 25.85 14.60 8.01
N THR A 225 24.62 14.56 8.50
CA THR A 225 24.08 13.41 9.24
C THR A 225 22.80 12.91 8.59
N LEU A 226 22.81 11.65 8.15
CA LEU A 226 21.62 10.98 7.63
C LEU A 226 20.71 10.55 8.78
N LEU A 227 19.49 11.05 8.78
CA LEU A 227 18.45 10.67 9.72
C LEU A 227 17.44 9.75 9.06
N SER A 228 16.83 8.87 9.84
CA SER A 228 15.59 8.18 9.44
C SER A 228 14.42 8.93 10.07
N LEU A 229 13.61 9.60 9.24
CA LEU A 229 12.49 10.44 9.67
C LEU A 229 11.17 9.70 9.56
N SER A 230 10.15 10.20 10.27
CA SER A 230 8.86 9.53 10.42
C SER A 230 7.90 9.81 9.26
N GLU A 231 7.50 8.79 8.54
CA GLU A 231 6.37 8.85 7.60
C GLU A 231 5.03 8.80 8.32
N GLN A 232 4.98 8.16 9.50
CA GLN A 232 3.75 8.09 10.29
C GLN A 232 3.30 9.46 10.76
N GLU A 233 4.21 10.34 11.08
CA GLU A 233 3.89 11.72 11.47
C GLU A 233 3.08 12.43 10.38
N LEU A 234 3.48 12.31 9.11
CA LEU A 234 2.68 12.83 8.00
C LEU A 234 1.32 12.13 7.88
N VAL A 235 1.28 10.81 7.98
CA VAL A 235 0.03 10.04 7.93
C VAL A 235 -0.95 10.49 9.01
N ASP A 236 -0.47 10.84 10.19
CA ASP A 236 -1.31 11.19 11.36
C ASP A 236 -1.59 12.70 11.47
N CYS A 237 -0.61 13.55 11.15
CA CYS A 237 -0.64 14.97 11.46
C CYS A 237 -0.95 15.87 10.26
N ASP A 238 -0.74 15.38 9.04
CA ASP A 238 -1.11 16.14 7.85
C ASP A 238 -2.64 16.24 7.74
N GLY A 239 -3.15 17.47 7.87
CA GLY A 239 -4.57 17.78 7.75
C GLY A 239 -5.01 18.14 6.34
N LEU A 240 -4.08 18.26 5.38
CA LEU A 240 -4.35 18.61 3.98
C LEU A 240 -4.61 17.36 3.15
N ASP A 241 -4.07 16.23 3.56
CA ASP A 241 -4.08 14.96 2.84
C ASP A 241 -4.98 13.89 3.49
N GLN A 242 -5.17 12.77 2.77
CA GLN A 242 -6.11 11.73 3.17
C GLN A 242 -5.43 10.50 3.82
N ALA A 243 -4.21 10.68 4.33
CA ALA A 243 -3.44 9.63 5.01
C ALA A 243 -3.24 8.38 4.10
N CYS A 244 -3.78 7.21 4.51
CA CYS A 244 -3.69 5.97 3.73
C CYS A 244 -4.55 5.95 2.44
N ARG A 245 -5.39 6.96 2.22
CA ARG A 245 -6.15 7.09 0.96
C ARG A 245 -5.46 7.96 -0.06
N GLY A 246 -4.27 8.46 0.26
CA GLY A 246 -3.43 9.26 -0.61
C GLY A 246 -3.14 10.65 -0.07
N GLY A 247 -2.22 11.33 -0.71
CA GLY A 247 -1.80 12.69 -0.44
C GLY A 247 -0.92 13.21 -1.57
N LEU A 248 -0.49 14.45 -1.45
CA LEU A 248 0.30 15.15 -2.44
C LEU A 248 1.63 15.61 -1.84
N PRO A 249 2.77 15.44 -2.53
CA PRO A 249 4.05 15.94 -2.05
C PRO A 249 4.04 17.43 -1.70
N SER A 250 3.35 18.27 -2.50
CA SER A 250 3.20 19.71 -2.22
C SER A 250 2.52 20.00 -0.88
N ASN A 251 1.45 19.27 -0.59
CA ASN A 251 0.72 19.40 0.68
C ASN A 251 1.55 18.91 1.87
N ALA A 252 2.28 17.79 1.67
CA ALA A 252 3.16 17.25 2.69
C ALA A 252 4.26 18.24 3.12
N TYR A 253 4.91 18.90 2.15
CA TYR A 253 5.88 19.95 2.48
C TYR A 253 5.24 21.09 3.25
N GLU A 254 4.07 21.58 2.82
CA GLU A 254 3.33 22.63 3.51
C GLU A 254 2.94 22.21 4.94
N ALA A 255 2.52 20.96 5.12
CA ALA A 255 2.20 20.42 6.44
C ALA A 255 3.42 20.39 7.36
N ILE A 256 4.58 19.95 6.87
CA ILE A 256 5.84 19.93 7.64
C ILE A 256 6.29 21.33 8.03
N GLU A 257 6.20 22.29 7.11
CA GLU A 257 6.49 23.70 7.41
C GLU A 257 5.58 24.24 8.54
N LYS A 258 4.30 23.92 8.49
CA LYS A 258 3.32 24.34 9.52
C LYS A 258 3.50 23.63 10.86
N LEU A 259 3.89 22.35 10.87
CA LEU A 259 4.21 21.62 12.08
C LEU A 259 5.49 22.11 12.74
N GLY A 260 6.42 22.64 11.94
CA GLY A 260 7.71 23.15 12.41
C GLY A 260 8.82 22.11 12.39
N GLY A 261 8.63 20.97 11.79
CA GLY A 261 9.64 19.94 11.56
C GLY A 261 9.10 18.52 11.63
N LEU A 262 10.03 17.56 11.74
CA LEU A 262 9.78 16.12 11.74
C LEU A 262 10.52 15.43 12.89
N GLU A 263 9.87 14.47 13.50
CA GLU A 263 10.48 13.54 14.45
C GLU A 263 11.21 12.40 13.70
N THR A 264 12.06 11.64 14.42
CA THR A 264 12.70 10.45 13.85
C THR A 264 11.71 9.29 13.77
N GLU A 265 12.01 8.30 12.90
CA GLU A 265 11.25 7.04 12.82
C GLU A 265 11.24 6.28 14.17
N SER A 266 12.31 6.42 14.98
CA SER A 266 12.38 5.80 16.32
C SER A 266 11.45 6.46 17.34
N ASP A 267 11.23 7.77 17.23
CA ASP A 267 10.36 8.53 18.15
C ASP A 267 8.89 8.48 17.75
N TYR A 268 8.63 8.38 16.43
CA TYR A 268 7.27 8.33 15.88
C TYR A 268 7.18 7.21 14.81
N SER A 269 7.11 5.98 15.28
CA SER A 269 7.28 4.78 14.44
C SER A 269 6.11 4.52 13.49
N TYR A 270 6.42 4.00 12.28
CA TYR A 270 5.45 3.69 11.25
C TYR A 270 4.52 2.52 11.62
N THR A 271 3.22 2.73 11.50
CA THR A 271 2.18 1.74 11.82
C THR A 271 1.30 1.35 10.61
N GLY A 272 1.35 2.12 9.51
CA GLY A 272 0.61 1.85 8.29
C GLY A 272 -0.90 2.05 8.38
N HIS A 273 -1.37 2.88 9.29
CA HIS A 273 -2.77 3.32 9.40
C HIS A 273 -2.84 4.67 10.11
N LYS A 274 -3.86 5.48 9.80
CA LYS A 274 -4.05 6.77 10.45
C LYS A 274 -4.40 6.60 11.92
N GLN A 275 -3.70 7.33 12.77
CA GLN A 275 -3.90 7.45 14.21
C GLN A 275 -4.19 8.91 14.57
N ARG A 276 -4.32 9.19 15.87
CA ARG A 276 -4.31 10.57 16.36
C ARG A 276 -2.89 11.12 16.22
N CYS A 277 -2.77 12.37 15.78
CA CYS A 277 -1.49 13.08 15.77
C CYS A 277 -0.94 13.21 17.20
N ASP A 278 0.28 12.75 17.41
CA ASP A 278 0.99 12.80 18.70
C ASP A 278 2.34 13.52 18.58
N PHE A 279 2.43 14.43 17.60
CA PHE A 279 3.62 15.25 17.33
C PHE A 279 4.03 16.06 18.54
N THR A 280 5.32 16.09 18.82
CA THR A 280 5.92 16.79 19.96
C THR A 280 7.07 17.68 19.49
N THR A 281 6.91 18.98 19.59
CA THR A 281 7.93 19.98 19.16
C THR A 281 9.30 19.77 19.80
N GLY A 282 9.36 19.23 21.00
CA GLY A 282 10.62 18.90 21.70
C GLY A 282 11.39 17.72 21.13
N LYS A 283 10.79 16.94 20.21
CA LYS A 283 11.42 15.79 19.55
C LYS A 283 11.77 16.05 18.08
N VAL A 284 11.55 17.27 17.60
CA VAL A 284 11.89 17.63 16.22
C VAL A 284 13.39 17.40 15.97
N ALA A 285 13.68 16.55 14.98
CA ALA A 285 15.04 16.19 14.58
C ALA A 285 15.47 16.88 13.30
N ALA A 286 14.52 17.21 12.41
CA ALA A 286 14.79 17.91 11.15
C ALA A 286 13.65 18.88 10.82
N TYR A 287 13.96 19.93 10.06
CA TYR A 287 12.98 20.90 9.56
C TYR A 287 13.30 21.31 8.13
N ILE A 288 12.33 21.88 7.45
CA ILE A 288 12.50 22.46 6.11
C ILE A 288 12.10 23.94 6.13
N ASN A 289 12.68 24.74 5.23
CA ASN A 289 12.39 26.16 5.13
C ASN A 289 11.38 26.48 4.02
N SER A 290 11.31 25.63 2.99
CA SER A 290 10.38 25.76 1.87
C SER A 290 10.45 24.50 1.00
N SER A 291 9.71 24.50 -0.09
CA SER A 291 9.79 23.49 -1.14
C SER A 291 9.80 24.11 -2.52
N VAL A 292 10.34 23.37 -3.50
CA VAL A 292 10.47 23.82 -4.88
C VAL A 292 10.02 22.73 -5.85
N GLU A 293 9.49 23.18 -7.02
CA GLU A 293 9.17 22.30 -8.15
C GLU A 293 10.32 22.37 -9.18
N LEU A 294 10.76 21.19 -9.64
CA LEU A 294 11.82 21.08 -10.61
C LEU A 294 11.33 21.33 -12.05
N PRO A 295 12.25 21.66 -12.99
CA PRO A 295 11.96 21.71 -14.41
C PRO A 295 11.38 20.38 -14.94
N LYS A 296 10.76 20.43 -16.13
CA LYS A 296 10.15 19.23 -16.75
C LYS A 296 11.08 18.47 -17.70
N GLU A 297 12.22 19.06 -18.06
CA GLU A 297 13.21 18.42 -18.93
C GLU A 297 14.07 17.43 -18.15
N GLU A 298 14.09 16.17 -18.59
CA GLU A 298 14.81 15.09 -17.87
C GLU A 298 16.31 15.38 -17.73
N LYS A 299 16.91 16.11 -18.68
CA LYS A 299 18.31 16.52 -18.58
C LYS A 299 18.53 17.55 -17.46
N GLU A 300 17.60 18.48 -17.31
CA GLU A 300 17.66 19.49 -16.23
C GLU A 300 17.40 18.84 -14.87
N ILE A 301 16.46 17.85 -14.80
CA ILE A 301 16.24 17.05 -13.60
C ILE A 301 17.51 16.31 -13.21
N ALA A 302 18.21 15.67 -14.17
CA ALA A 302 19.46 14.97 -13.91
C ALA A 302 20.57 15.89 -13.38
N ALA A 303 20.74 17.05 -13.99
CA ALA A 303 21.70 18.05 -13.54
C ALA A 303 21.38 18.55 -12.12
N TRP A 304 20.10 18.86 -11.86
CA TRP A 304 19.64 19.31 -10.56
C TRP A 304 19.85 18.24 -9.48
N LEU A 305 19.45 16.99 -9.77
CA LEU A 305 19.62 15.86 -8.87
C LEU A 305 21.09 15.65 -8.49
N ALA A 306 22.00 15.66 -9.47
CA ALA A 306 23.44 15.46 -9.21
C ALA A 306 24.03 16.56 -8.32
N GLU A 307 23.55 17.80 -8.44
CA GLU A 307 24.06 18.96 -7.67
C GLU A 307 23.37 19.07 -6.29
N ASN A 308 22.04 18.78 -6.20
CA ASN A 308 21.23 19.21 -5.06
C ASN A 308 20.62 18.05 -4.23
N GLY A 309 20.73 16.79 -4.65
CA GLY A 309 20.27 15.67 -3.84
C GLY A 309 19.10 14.87 -4.42
N PRO A 310 18.66 13.82 -3.72
CA PRO A 310 17.50 13.02 -4.11
C PRO A 310 16.23 13.85 -4.30
N VAL A 311 15.35 13.43 -5.22
CA VAL A 311 14.17 14.21 -5.64
C VAL A 311 12.90 13.39 -5.41
N SER A 312 11.88 13.98 -4.79
CA SER A 312 10.53 13.40 -4.75
C SER A 312 9.90 13.50 -6.12
N VAL A 313 9.48 12.36 -6.69
CA VAL A 313 8.86 12.29 -8.01
C VAL A 313 7.62 11.42 -7.98
N ALA A 314 6.75 11.58 -8.98
CA ALA A 314 5.59 10.71 -9.13
C ALA A 314 5.49 10.17 -10.57
N LEU A 315 4.92 8.96 -10.70
CA LEU A 315 4.84 8.25 -11.96
C LEU A 315 3.61 7.32 -12.01
N ASN A 316 3.35 6.74 -13.17
CA ASN A 316 2.40 5.65 -13.30
C ASN A 316 3.04 4.31 -12.93
N ALA A 317 2.50 3.61 -11.96
CA ALA A 317 3.10 2.41 -11.38
C ALA A 317 2.51 1.08 -11.90
N PHE A 318 1.71 1.06 -12.96
CA PHE A 318 1.10 -0.17 -13.44
C PHE A 318 2.13 -1.27 -13.73
N ALA A 319 3.19 -0.97 -14.48
CA ALA A 319 4.23 -1.94 -14.81
C ALA A 319 5.04 -2.40 -13.58
N MET A 320 5.10 -1.57 -12.54
CA MET A 320 5.82 -1.87 -11.31
C MET A 320 5.21 -3.04 -10.53
N GLN A 321 3.91 -3.35 -10.72
CA GLN A 321 3.27 -4.52 -10.10
C GLN A 321 3.98 -5.83 -10.44
N PHE A 322 4.57 -5.92 -11.63
CA PHE A 322 5.17 -7.15 -12.18
C PHE A 322 6.69 -7.08 -12.31
N TYR A 323 7.32 -5.96 -11.99
CA TYR A 323 8.75 -5.73 -12.16
C TYR A 323 9.59 -6.55 -11.18
N ARG A 324 10.66 -7.15 -11.70
CA ARG A 324 11.64 -7.93 -10.93
C ARG A 324 13.03 -7.31 -10.94
N LYS A 325 13.55 -6.95 -12.08
CA LYS A 325 14.87 -6.33 -12.26
C LYS A 325 15.06 -5.77 -13.68
N GLY A 326 16.21 -5.15 -13.94
CA GLY A 326 16.57 -4.57 -15.23
C GLY A 326 16.02 -3.15 -15.41
N ILE A 327 16.12 -2.60 -16.59
CA ILE A 327 15.64 -1.25 -16.92
C ILE A 327 14.28 -1.38 -17.61
N SER A 328 13.25 -0.89 -16.96
CA SER A 328 11.87 -0.90 -17.43
C SER A 328 11.65 0.23 -18.45
N HIS A 329 11.19 -0.09 -19.65
CA HIS A 329 10.79 0.85 -20.67
C HIS A 329 9.45 0.41 -21.29
N PRO A 330 8.37 0.40 -20.51
CA PRO A 330 7.08 -0.09 -20.97
C PRO A 330 6.44 0.87 -21.97
N LEU A 331 5.64 0.32 -22.88
CA LEU A 331 4.84 1.13 -23.79
C LEU A 331 3.82 1.97 -23.01
N LYS A 332 3.40 3.11 -23.57
CA LYS A 332 2.44 4.04 -22.96
C LYS A 332 1.08 3.38 -22.63
N ILE A 333 0.72 2.27 -23.28
CA ILE A 333 -0.48 1.49 -22.95
C ILE A 333 -0.42 0.86 -21.54
N PHE A 334 0.79 0.54 -21.07
CA PHE A 334 1.03 0.00 -19.73
C PHE A 334 1.57 1.04 -18.74
N CYS A 335 1.81 2.24 -19.22
CA CYS A 335 2.50 3.26 -18.46
C CYS A 335 2.08 4.65 -18.94
N ASN A 336 0.78 4.94 -18.79
CA ASN A 336 0.21 6.20 -19.26
C ASN A 336 0.78 7.39 -18.45
N PRO A 337 1.50 8.33 -19.09
CA PRO A 337 2.14 9.45 -18.41
C PRO A 337 1.16 10.48 -17.82
N TRP A 338 -0.12 10.36 -18.10
CA TRP A 338 -1.18 11.22 -17.55
C TRP A 338 -1.92 10.60 -16.35
N MET A 339 -1.72 9.30 -16.11
CA MET A 339 -2.33 8.57 -15.00
C MET A 339 -1.31 8.32 -13.89
N ILE A 340 -0.83 9.41 -13.31
CA ILE A 340 0.14 9.36 -12.20
C ILE A 340 -0.57 8.84 -10.95
N ASP A 341 -0.01 7.80 -10.32
CA ASP A 341 -0.65 7.13 -9.19
C ASP A 341 0.32 6.61 -8.12
N HIS A 342 1.62 6.92 -8.21
CA HIS A 342 2.61 6.50 -7.22
C HIS A 342 3.72 7.53 -7.07
N ALA A 343 4.01 7.90 -5.83
CA ALA A 343 5.14 8.77 -5.50
C ALA A 343 6.31 7.93 -4.99
N VAL A 344 7.51 8.27 -5.45
CA VAL A 344 8.76 7.56 -5.19
C VAL A 344 9.93 8.54 -5.04
N LEU A 345 11.10 8.05 -4.69
CA LEU A 345 12.29 8.87 -4.56
C LEU A 345 13.28 8.59 -5.70
N LEU A 346 13.61 9.62 -6.47
CA LEU A 346 14.64 9.56 -7.49
C LEU A 346 15.99 9.79 -6.80
N VAL A 347 16.87 8.77 -6.83
CA VAL A 347 18.14 8.78 -6.10
C VAL A 347 19.35 8.87 -7.00
N GLY A 348 19.20 8.60 -8.29
CA GLY A 348 20.31 8.61 -9.22
C GLY A 348 19.89 8.34 -10.65
N TYR A 349 20.88 8.33 -11.53
CA TYR A 349 20.73 7.97 -12.94
C TYR A 349 22.06 7.46 -13.49
N GLY A 350 21.97 6.76 -14.60
CA GLY A 350 23.15 6.23 -15.27
C GLY A 350 22.81 5.57 -16.58
N GLU A 351 23.72 4.73 -17.03
CA GLU A 351 23.54 3.88 -18.21
C GLU A 351 23.97 2.45 -17.90
N ARG A 352 23.21 1.46 -18.37
CA ARG A 352 23.52 0.05 -18.23
C ARG A 352 23.37 -0.62 -19.60
N LYS A 353 24.47 -1.11 -20.17
CA LYS A 353 24.53 -1.70 -21.51
C LYS A 353 23.95 -0.81 -22.63
N GLY A 354 24.28 0.48 -22.60
CA GLY A 354 23.79 1.45 -23.58
C GLY A 354 22.35 1.92 -23.36
N ILE A 355 21.70 1.54 -22.27
CA ILE A 355 20.33 1.97 -21.94
C ILE A 355 20.38 2.95 -20.77
N PRO A 356 20.03 4.24 -20.97
CA PRO A 356 19.98 5.22 -19.91
C PRO A 356 18.80 4.96 -18.96
N PHE A 357 19.01 5.18 -17.66
CA PHE A 357 17.98 4.90 -16.66
C PHE A 357 17.99 5.89 -15.50
N TRP A 358 16.85 5.94 -14.82
CA TRP A 358 16.65 6.54 -13.51
C TRP A 358 16.70 5.46 -12.43
N ALA A 359 17.50 5.66 -11.37
CA ALA A 359 17.49 4.83 -10.18
C ALA A 359 16.44 5.37 -9.19
N ILE A 360 15.43 4.59 -8.86
CA ILE A 360 14.27 4.98 -8.09
C ILE A 360 14.17 4.11 -6.84
N LYS A 361 14.21 4.75 -5.65
CA LYS A 361 13.92 4.10 -4.38
C LYS A 361 12.41 3.99 -4.20
N ASN A 362 11.91 2.78 -4.02
CA ASN A 362 10.50 2.51 -3.76
C ASN A 362 10.24 2.30 -2.25
N SER A 363 8.98 2.25 -1.88
CA SER A 363 8.49 2.08 -0.50
C SER A 363 7.73 0.77 -0.28
N TRP A 364 8.12 -0.30 -0.97
CA TRP A 364 7.47 -1.61 -0.86
C TRP A 364 8.36 -2.68 -0.23
N GLY A 365 9.40 -2.28 0.52
CA GLY A 365 10.36 -3.18 1.16
C GLY A 365 11.48 -3.64 0.24
N GLU A 366 12.53 -4.20 0.81
CA GLU A 366 13.75 -4.63 0.10
C GLU A 366 13.53 -5.87 -0.79
N ASP A 367 12.46 -6.63 -0.56
CA ASP A 367 12.06 -7.80 -1.35
C ASP A 367 11.38 -7.43 -2.68
N TYR A 368 11.17 -6.14 -2.96
CA TYR A 368 10.67 -5.62 -4.22
C TYR A 368 11.82 -5.29 -5.19
N GLY A 369 11.66 -5.64 -6.47
CA GLY A 369 12.55 -5.22 -7.55
C GLY A 369 14.03 -5.55 -7.32
N GLU A 370 14.91 -4.60 -7.56
CA GLU A 370 16.34 -4.71 -7.25
C GLU A 370 16.60 -4.15 -5.84
N GLN A 371 16.45 -4.99 -4.79
CA GLN A 371 16.66 -4.60 -3.39
C GLN A 371 15.83 -3.38 -2.95
N GLY A 372 14.56 -3.33 -3.37
CA GLY A 372 13.64 -2.23 -3.09
C GLY A 372 13.68 -1.09 -4.11
N TYR A 373 14.50 -1.20 -5.14
CA TYR A 373 14.66 -0.20 -6.19
C TYR A 373 14.01 -0.61 -7.50
N TYR A 374 13.60 0.41 -8.26
CA TYR A 374 13.05 0.30 -9.61
C TYR A 374 13.91 1.12 -10.56
N ASN A 375 14.35 0.54 -11.69
CA ASN A 375 15.09 1.25 -12.71
C ASN A 375 14.17 1.53 -13.90
N LEU A 376 13.98 2.79 -14.23
CA LEU A 376 13.11 3.26 -15.30
C LEU A 376 13.94 3.91 -16.41
N TYR A 377 13.60 3.62 -17.67
CA TYR A 377 14.23 4.26 -18.82
C TYR A 377 14.19 5.80 -18.72
N ARG A 378 15.31 6.45 -18.99
CA ARG A 378 15.49 7.91 -18.97
C ARG A 378 15.61 8.45 -20.40
N GLY A 379 14.83 9.51 -20.73
CA GLY A 379 14.96 10.24 -21.99
C GLY A 379 13.69 10.29 -22.84
N SER A 380 12.56 9.71 -22.36
CA SER A 380 11.26 9.74 -23.09
C SER A 380 10.07 10.10 -22.20
N ASN A 381 10.31 10.63 -21.00
CA ASN A 381 9.30 10.82 -19.99
C ASN A 381 8.50 9.53 -19.72
N ALA A 382 9.23 8.42 -19.57
CA ALA A 382 8.63 7.13 -19.32
C ALA A 382 7.76 7.20 -18.05
N CYS A 383 6.55 6.63 -18.10
CA CYS A 383 5.56 6.63 -17.02
C CYS A 383 5.20 8.02 -16.45
N GLY A 384 5.54 9.10 -17.14
CA GLY A 384 5.26 10.46 -16.71
C GLY A 384 6.16 10.98 -15.59
N ILE A 385 7.33 10.40 -15.40
CA ILE A 385 8.25 10.71 -14.28
C ILE A 385 8.61 12.21 -14.15
N ASN A 386 8.59 12.97 -15.24
CA ASN A 386 8.90 14.39 -15.22
C ASN A 386 7.70 15.30 -14.85
N LYS A 387 6.52 14.73 -14.61
CA LYS A 387 5.31 15.53 -14.37
C LYS A 387 5.28 16.21 -13.01
N MET A 388 5.80 15.50 -12.00
CA MET A 388 5.76 15.93 -10.61
C MET A 388 7.12 15.64 -9.98
N CYS A 389 8.01 16.61 -10.03
CA CYS A 389 9.34 16.54 -9.44
C CYS A 389 9.50 17.69 -8.46
N SER A 390 9.79 17.40 -7.21
CA SER A 390 9.86 18.41 -6.15
C SER A 390 10.94 18.09 -5.12
N SER A 391 11.38 19.11 -4.41
CA SER A 391 12.33 18.96 -3.33
C SER A 391 12.07 19.94 -2.20
N ALA A 392 12.33 19.52 -0.98
CA ALA A 392 12.47 20.41 0.17
C ALA A 392 13.72 21.29 0.02
N VAL A 393 13.70 22.44 0.67
CA VAL A 393 14.85 23.34 0.85
C VAL A 393 15.19 23.38 2.33
N VAL A 394 16.43 23.03 2.66
CA VAL A 394 17.01 23.09 4.01
C VAL A 394 18.12 24.13 3.97
N ASN A 395 17.98 25.23 4.74
CA ASN A 395 18.92 26.35 4.78
C ASN A 395 19.93 26.24 5.92
#